data_9c3e5386d0201da7c967a66fa7ca0d61
#
_entry.id   9c3e5386d0201da7c967a66fa7ca0d61
#
_cell.length_a   1.000
_cell.length_b   1.000
_cell.length_c   1.000
_cell.angle_alpha   90.00
_cell.angle_beta   90.00
_cell.angle_gamma   90.00
#
_symmetry.space_group_name_H-M   'P 1'
#
loop_
_entity.id
_entity.type
_entity.pdbx_description
1 polymer ?
#
loop_
_entity_poly.entity_id
_entity_poly.type
_entity_poly.pdbx_seq_one_letter_code
_entity_poly.pdbx_strand_id
1 'polypeptide(L)'
;MKVNISNIIVSINKNQEKEIYKELERNGISRDNIENLKYLRKSIDSRKKNDIKFIYTLEITLKKNINLEKYTKLSLAKEEVYEKRMALYPKREVAVVGTGPAGLFSALRLAELGYIPIVFERGEEVDKRNATTKFFIKTRILNPNSNIQFGEGGAGTYSDGKLNTRIKSEYIEKVFKELIECGAQEEIFWNYKPHIGTDVLRIVVKNLREKIKSLGGKFYFNSLVEDIEVKNNEIKALKILEVDSQKRY
;
A
#
# COMPACT_ATOMS: atom_id res chain seq x y z
N MET A 1 18.21 21.41 1.84
CA MET A 1 18.87 20.28 2.54
C MET A 1 17.81 19.46 3.26
N LYS A 2 17.87 18.12 3.16
CA LYS A 2 16.94 17.23 3.89
C LYS A 2 17.65 16.52 5.04
N VAL A 3 17.07 16.55 6.22
CA VAL A 3 17.63 15.97 7.44
C VAL A 3 16.59 15.15 8.19
N ASN A 4 17.03 14.07 8.82
CA ASN A 4 16.21 13.28 9.72
C ASN A 4 16.53 13.64 11.15
N ILE A 5 15.48 13.76 11.98
CA ILE A 5 15.60 13.89 13.43
C ILE A 5 14.77 12.79 14.10
N SER A 6 15.35 12.15 15.10
CA SER A 6 14.67 11.09 15.87
C SER A 6 14.51 11.50 17.34
N ASN A 7 13.67 10.73 18.05
CA ASN A 7 13.40 10.93 19.48
C ASN A 7 12.80 12.31 19.81
N ILE A 8 11.91 12.82 18.97
CA ILE A 8 11.07 13.97 19.30
C ILE A 8 9.91 13.47 20.18
N ILE A 9 9.94 13.86 21.45
CA ILE A 9 9.05 13.35 22.48
C ILE A 9 7.97 14.38 22.80
N VAL A 10 6.70 13.96 22.67
CA VAL A 10 5.53 14.81 22.89
C VAL A 10 4.54 14.10 23.79
N SER A 11 4.05 14.78 24.82
CA SER A 11 2.99 14.24 25.69
C SER A 11 1.68 14.04 24.93
N ILE A 12 0.97 12.92 25.16
CA ILE A 12 -0.31 12.62 24.49
C ILE A 12 -1.39 13.70 24.74
N ASN A 13 -1.31 14.38 25.88
CA ASN A 13 -2.31 15.37 26.31
C ASN A 13 -2.05 16.77 25.75
N LYS A 14 -1.02 16.96 24.92
CA LYS A 14 -0.67 18.26 24.35
C LYS A 14 -1.00 18.32 22.85
N ASN A 15 -1.12 19.55 22.34
CA ASN A 15 -1.21 19.75 20.88
C ASN A 15 0.09 19.24 20.21
N GLN A 16 -0.02 18.18 19.41
CA GLN A 16 1.11 17.47 18.86
C GLN A 16 1.97 18.35 17.96
N GLU A 17 1.36 19.07 17.05
CA GLU A 17 2.06 19.92 16.10
C GLU A 17 2.86 21.02 16.81
N LYS A 18 2.19 21.76 17.70
CA LYS A 18 2.82 22.84 18.47
C LYS A 18 4.01 22.36 19.29
N GLU A 19 3.90 21.20 19.93
CA GLU A 19 4.97 20.66 20.75
C GLU A 19 6.12 20.09 19.89
N ILE A 20 5.83 19.52 18.72
CA ILE A 20 6.86 19.10 17.76
C ILE A 20 7.72 20.29 17.37
N TYR A 21 7.12 21.42 16.96
CA TYR A 21 7.91 22.60 16.60
C TYR A 21 8.74 23.14 17.77
N LYS A 22 8.21 23.16 18.99
CA LYS A 22 8.99 23.53 20.17
C LYS A 22 10.19 22.58 20.43
N GLU A 23 9.99 21.28 20.25
CA GLU A 23 11.08 20.32 20.39
C GLU A 23 12.13 20.49 19.28
N LEU A 24 11.72 20.85 18.06
CA LEU A 24 12.63 21.16 16.97
C LEU A 24 13.47 22.40 17.29
N GLU A 25 12.85 23.46 17.81
CA GLU A 25 13.54 24.69 18.26
C GLU A 25 14.54 24.40 19.39
N ARG A 26 14.17 23.57 20.39
CA ARG A 26 15.09 23.12 21.46
C ARG A 26 16.28 22.33 20.92
N ASN A 27 16.11 21.66 19.78
CA ASN A 27 17.20 20.97 19.09
C ASN A 27 17.89 21.86 18.03
N GLY A 28 17.67 23.20 18.07
CA GLY A 28 18.37 24.19 17.25
C GLY A 28 17.84 24.37 15.82
N ILE A 29 16.64 23.82 15.52
CA ILE A 29 16.00 23.99 14.21
C ILE A 29 14.91 25.04 14.35
N SER A 30 15.17 26.26 13.84
CA SER A 30 14.16 27.34 13.81
C SER A 30 13.02 27.00 12.87
N ARG A 31 11.80 27.30 13.30
CA ARG A 31 10.58 27.12 12.48
C ARG A 31 10.69 27.85 11.13
N ASP A 32 11.28 29.03 11.10
CA ASP A 32 11.45 29.82 9.88
C ASP A 32 12.36 29.16 8.84
N ASN A 33 13.26 28.28 9.28
CA ASN A 33 14.15 27.52 8.41
C ASN A 33 13.53 26.23 7.89
N ILE A 34 12.34 25.86 8.36
CA ILE A 34 11.63 24.65 7.90
C ILE A 34 10.81 25.02 6.67
N GLU A 35 11.07 24.34 5.55
CA GLU A 35 10.30 24.41 4.32
C GLU A 35 9.20 23.35 4.31
N ASN A 36 9.54 22.10 4.69
CA ASN A 36 8.62 20.99 4.77
C ASN A 36 8.97 20.06 5.93
N LEU A 37 7.96 19.43 6.52
CA LEU A 37 8.08 18.45 7.60
C LEU A 37 7.28 17.20 7.24
N LYS A 38 7.97 16.05 7.18
CA LYS A 38 7.38 14.74 6.90
C LYS A 38 7.54 13.83 8.12
N TYR A 39 6.46 13.16 8.49
CA TYR A 39 6.49 12.12 9.52
C TYR A 39 7.06 10.84 8.92
N LEU A 40 8.12 10.30 9.54
CA LEU A 40 8.69 8.99 9.16
C LEU A 40 8.23 7.88 10.10
N ARG A 41 8.03 8.21 11.37
CA ARG A 41 7.59 7.24 12.38
C ARG A 41 6.91 7.94 13.54
N LYS A 42 5.85 7.32 14.06
CA LYS A 42 5.22 7.64 15.35
C LYS A 42 5.11 6.37 16.16
N SER A 43 5.58 6.40 17.38
CA SER A 43 5.42 5.31 18.35
C SER A 43 4.90 5.84 19.68
N ILE A 44 4.38 4.94 20.50
CA ILE A 44 3.82 5.27 21.81
C ILE A 44 4.77 4.74 22.88
N ASP A 45 5.18 5.60 23.80
CA ASP A 45 5.83 5.21 25.06
C ASP A 45 4.80 5.24 26.18
N SER A 46 4.36 4.07 26.60
CA SER A 46 3.40 3.86 27.69
C SER A 46 3.99 3.14 28.91
N ARG A 47 5.32 3.11 29.04
CA ARG A 47 6.00 2.48 30.19
C ARG A 47 5.57 3.08 31.51
N LYS A 48 5.26 4.37 31.54
CA LYS A 48 4.66 5.07 32.67
C LYS A 48 3.19 5.37 32.35
N LYS A 49 2.26 4.66 33.01
CA LYS A 49 0.82 4.79 32.76
C LYS A 49 0.29 6.22 32.90
N ASN A 50 0.85 7.02 33.81
CA ASN A 50 0.43 8.41 34.07
C ASN A 50 1.19 9.44 33.21
N ASP A 51 2.11 9.02 32.34
CA ASP A 51 2.93 9.89 31.49
C ASP A 51 3.17 9.23 30.13
N ILE A 52 2.07 9.06 29.38
CA ILE A 52 2.10 8.48 28.05
C ILE A 52 2.58 9.55 27.05
N LYS A 53 3.51 9.16 26.17
CA LYS A 53 4.14 10.04 25.19
C LYS A 53 4.12 9.44 23.81
N PHE A 54 4.05 10.30 22.82
CA PHE A 54 4.42 9.95 21.46
C PHE A 54 5.90 10.23 21.22
N ILE A 55 6.54 9.36 20.47
CA ILE A 55 7.92 9.51 20.01
C ILE A 55 7.90 9.56 18.49
N TYR A 56 8.37 10.66 17.94
CA TYR A 56 8.40 10.87 16.48
C TYR A 56 9.83 10.75 15.93
N THR A 57 9.92 10.26 14.70
CA THR A 57 11.04 10.47 13.79
C THR A 57 10.51 11.26 12.61
N LEU A 58 11.20 12.34 12.26
CA LEU A 58 10.76 13.29 11.26
C LEU A 58 11.85 13.48 10.20
N GLU A 59 11.45 13.70 8.95
CA GLU A 59 12.29 14.25 7.91
C GLU A 59 11.93 15.73 7.72
N ILE A 60 12.94 16.58 7.69
CA ILE A 60 12.76 18.04 7.58
C ILE A 60 13.51 18.52 6.36
N THR A 61 12.81 19.21 5.47
CA THR A 61 13.42 19.98 4.41
C THR A 61 13.74 21.38 4.93
N LEU A 62 14.99 21.75 4.91
CA LEU A 62 15.48 23.04 5.38
C LEU A 62 15.66 24.01 4.21
N LYS A 63 15.22 25.26 4.38
CA LYS A 63 15.44 26.37 3.44
C LYS A 63 16.93 26.74 3.32
N LYS A 64 17.65 26.74 4.43
CA LYS A 64 19.08 27.01 4.51
C LYS A 64 19.81 25.80 5.05
N ASN A 65 20.99 25.52 4.50
CA ASN A 65 21.84 24.44 5.00
C ASN A 65 22.37 24.78 6.41
N ILE A 66 22.52 23.73 7.20
CA ILE A 66 23.10 23.80 8.55
C ILE A 66 24.33 22.90 8.63
N ASN A 67 25.26 23.20 9.56
CA ASN A 67 26.37 22.31 9.86
C ASN A 67 25.89 21.20 10.81
N LEU A 68 25.78 19.98 10.29
CA LEU A 68 25.26 18.82 11.04
C LEU A 68 26.15 18.38 12.20
N GLU A 69 27.45 18.67 12.18
CA GLU A 69 28.40 18.30 13.25
C GLU A 69 28.02 18.89 14.62
N LYS A 70 27.26 20.00 14.59
CA LYS A 70 26.77 20.66 15.81
C LYS A 70 25.54 19.98 16.44
N TYR A 71 24.98 18.95 15.78
CA TYR A 71 23.71 18.35 16.17
C TYR A 71 23.83 16.83 16.35
N THR A 72 23.65 16.33 17.56
CA THR A 72 23.78 14.91 17.87
C THR A 72 22.58 14.05 17.44
N LYS A 73 21.41 14.67 17.23
CA LYS A 73 20.17 13.98 16.87
C LYS A 73 19.81 14.08 15.39
N LEU A 74 20.56 14.85 14.61
CA LEU A 74 20.33 15.06 13.19
C LEU A 74 21.20 14.15 12.34
N SER A 75 20.65 13.65 11.25
CA SER A 75 21.39 12.94 10.20
C SER A 75 20.91 13.40 8.83
N LEU A 76 21.74 13.27 7.81
CA LEU A 76 21.29 13.47 6.43
C LEU A 76 20.20 12.47 6.09
N ALA A 77 19.12 12.94 5.47
CA ALA A 77 18.13 12.04 4.88
C ALA A 77 18.77 11.29 3.71
N LYS A 78 18.54 9.98 3.64
CA LYS A 78 18.97 9.19 2.49
C LYS A 78 18.08 9.53 1.30
N GLU A 79 18.69 9.86 0.17
CA GLU A 79 17.93 9.95 -1.08
C GLU A 79 17.48 8.55 -1.50
N GLU A 80 16.18 8.41 -1.76
CA GLU A 80 15.64 7.18 -2.30
C GLU A 80 15.91 7.15 -3.81
N VAL A 81 16.89 6.38 -4.22
CA VAL A 81 17.17 6.13 -5.64
C VAL A 81 16.38 4.87 -6.05
N TYR A 82 15.18 5.06 -6.58
CA TYR A 82 14.47 3.97 -7.25
C TYR A 82 15.05 3.81 -8.67
N GLU A 83 15.74 2.70 -8.92
CA GLU A 83 16.12 2.36 -10.28
C GLU A 83 14.84 2.21 -11.14
N LYS A 84 14.71 3.07 -12.13
CA LYS A 84 13.66 2.98 -13.13
C LYS A 84 14.00 1.86 -14.12
N ARG A 85 13.75 0.62 -13.71
CA ARG A 85 13.89 -0.53 -14.61
C ARG A 85 12.78 -0.46 -15.66
N MET A 86 13.14 -0.64 -16.93
CA MET A 86 12.19 -0.76 -18.02
C MET A 86 12.06 -2.23 -18.43
N ALA A 87 10.93 -2.57 -19.05
CA ALA A 87 10.72 -3.90 -19.60
C ALA A 87 11.77 -4.23 -20.67
N LEU A 88 12.29 -5.46 -20.66
CA LEU A 88 13.11 -5.99 -21.75
C LEU A 88 12.29 -6.12 -23.05
N TYR A 89 11.01 -6.45 -22.90
CA TYR A 89 10.04 -6.63 -23.99
C TYR A 89 8.79 -5.80 -23.71
N PRO A 90 8.81 -4.49 -23.99
CA PRO A 90 7.65 -3.61 -23.74
C PRO A 90 6.43 -4.07 -24.56
N LYS A 91 5.23 -3.82 -23.99
CA LYS A 91 3.93 -4.23 -24.54
C LYS A 91 3.69 -5.76 -24.63
N ARG A 92 4.58 -6.60 -24.10
CA ARG A 92 4.29 -8.03 -23.98
C ARG A 92 3.17 -8.25 -22.98
N GLU A 93 2.21 -9.08 -23.33
CA GLU A 93 1.13 -9.51 -22.43
C GLU A 93 1.67 -10.51 -21.40
N VAL A 94 1.30 -10.32 -20.13
CA VAL A 94 1.70 -11.16 -19.01
C VAL A 94 0.47 -11.52 -18.20
N ALA A 95 0.13 -12.81 -18.12
CA ALA A 95 -1.00 -13.27 -17.32
C ALA A 95 -0.69 -13.14 -15.81
N VAL A 96 -1.66 -12.62 -15.07
CA VAL A 96 -1.67 -12.53 -13.61
C VAL A 96 -2.92 -13.23 -13.10
N VAL A 97 -2.76 -14.24 -12.26
CA VAL A 97 -3.89 -15.03 -11.75
C VAL A 97 -4.20 -14.60 -10.31
N GLY A 98 -5.42 -14.08 -10.14
CA GLY A 98 -5.94 -13.55 -8.87
C GLY A 98 -5.71 -12.05 -8.68
N THR A 99 -6.67 -11.41 -8.00
CA THR A 99 -6.66 -9.98 -7.65
C THR A 99 -6.54 -9.74 -6.14
N GLY A 100 -5.94 -10.69 -5.43
CA GLY A 100 -5.48 -10.44 -4.06
C GLY A 100 -4.33 -9.41 -4.05
N PRO A 101 -3.83 -9.00 -2.87
CA PRO A 101 -2.76 -7.99 -2.77
C PRO A 101 -1.56 -8.31 -3.64
N ALA A 102 -1.10 -9.56 -3.65
CA ALA A 102 0.05 -9.97 -4.47
C ALA A 102 -0.20 -9.80 -5.97
N GLY A 103 -1.39 -10.22 -6.47
CA GLY A 103 -1.74 -10.09 -7.88
C GLY A 103 -1.88 -8.64 -8.32
N LEU A 104 -2.54 -7.80 -7.52
CA LEU A 104 -2.71 -6.38 -7.82
C LEU A 104 -1.36 -5.65 -7.88
N PHE A 105 -0.48 -5.84 -6.89
CA PHE A 105 0.84 -5.20 -6.90
C PHE A 105 1.76 -5.78 -7.98
N SER A 106 1.65 -7.06 -8.34
CA SER A 106 2.36 -7.65 -9.47
C SER A 106 1.88 -7.03 -10.79
N ALA A 107 0.57 -6.92 -10.99
CA ALA A 107 -0.01 -6.29 -12.17
C ALA A 107 0.38 -4.81 -12.29
N LEU A 108 0.33 -4.05 -11.17
CA LEU A 108 0.80 -2.67 -11.15
C LEU A 108 2.26 -2.58 -11.58
N ARG A 109 3.12 -3.41 -10.97
CA ARG A 109 4.55 -3.36 -11.28
C ARG A 109 4.85 -3.73 -12.72
N LEU A 110 4.18 -4.72 -13.28
CA LEU A 110 4.29 -5.09 -14.69
C LEU A 110 3.88 -3.91 -15.59
N ALA A 111 2.74 -3.27 -15.30
CA ALA A 111 2.26 -2.11 -16.06
C ALA A 111 3.24 -0.92 -15.99
N GLU A 112 3.79 -0.60 -14.82
CA GLU A 112 4.81 0.44 -14.64
C GLU A 112 6.10 0.15 -15.43
N LEU A 113 6.45 -1.12 -15.60
CA LEU A 113 7.59 -1.55 -16.39
C LEU A 113 7.32 -1.50 -17.91
N GLY A 114 6.07 -1.30 -18.34
CA GLY A 114 5.66 -1.23 -19.74
C GLY A 114 5.16 -2.56 -20.33
N TYR A 115 4.91 -3.58 -19.50
CA TYR A 115 4.18 -4.79 -19.88
C TYR A 115 2.67 -4.53 -19.87
N ILE A 116 1.91 -5.43 -20.49
CA ILE A 116 0.44 -5.43 -20.44
C ILE A 116 -0.02 -6.58 -19.52
N PRO A 117 -0.32 -6.33 -18.25
CA PRO A 117 -0.85 -7.38 -17.38
C PRO A 117 -2.27 -7.73 -17.79
N ILE A 118 -2.51 -9.03 -18.01
CA ILE A 118 -3.83 -9.62 -18.24
C ILE A 118 -4.24 -10.34 -16.97
N VAL A 119 -5.13 -9.74 -16.21
CA VAL A 119 -5.46 -10.18 -14.87
C VAL A 119 -6.75 -10.99 -14.88
N PHE A 120 -6.71 -12.22 -14.38
CA PHE A 120 -7.86 -13.11 -14.25
C PHE A 120 -8.22 -13.27 -12.78
N GLU A 121 -9.49 -13.01 -12.45
CA GLU A 121 -10.05 -13.19 -11.10
C GLU A 121 -11.30 -14.05 -11.18
N ARG A 122 -11.36 -15.13 -10.39
CA ARG A 122 -12.51 -16.00 -10.40
C ARG A 122 -13.75 -15.39 -9.77
N GLY A 123 -13.58 -14.45 -8.85
CA GLY A 123 -14.66 -13.74 -8.20
C GLY A 123 -15.03 -12.44 -8.89
N GLU A 124 -15.91 -11.71 -8.23
CA GLU A 124 -16.43 -10.44 -8.73
C GLU A 124 -15.49 -9.27 -8.41
N GLU A 125 -15.66 -8.17 -9.16
CA GLU A 125 -15.09 -6.87 -8.80
C GLU A 125 -15.63 -6.38 -7.45
N VAL A 126 -14.89 -5.52 -6.76
CA VAL A 126 -15.12 -5.16 -5.36
C VAL A 126 -16.52 -4.62 -5.07
N ASP A 127 -17.13 -3.87 -5.99
CA ASP A 127 -18.47 -3.32 -5.80
C ASP A 127 -19.54 -4.42 -5.84
N LYS A 128 -19.51 -5.33 -6.83
CA LYS A 128 -20.41 -6.49 -6.93
C LYS A 128 -20.18 -7.47 -5.80
N ARG A 129 -18.91 -7.81 -5.53
CA ARG A 129 -18.50 -8.66 -4.42
C ARG A 129 -19.07 -8.16 -3.08
N ASN A 130 -19.11 -6.84 -2.86
CA ASN A 130 -19.71 -6.27 -1.66
C ASN A 130 -21.21 -6.56 -1.57
N ALA A 131 -21.95 -6.48 -2.69
CA ALA A 131 -23.36 -6.85 -2.73
C ALA A 131 -23.56 -8.34 -2.45
N THR A 132 -22.79 -9.21 -3.09
CA THR A 132 -22.80 -10.66 -2.89
C THR A 132 -22.48 -11.04 -1.44
N THR A 133 -21.49 -10.38 -0.83
CA THR A 133 -21.15 -10.61 0.59
C THR A 133 -22.27 -10.18 1.54
N LYS A 134 -22.89 -9.01 1.29
CA LYS A 134 -24.06 -8.57 2.06
C LYS A 134 -25.25 -9.54 1.92
N PHE A 135 -25.49 -10.04 0.70
CA PHE A 135 -26.52 -11.05 0.44
C PHE A 135 -26.24 -12.34 1.24
N PHE A 136 -25.00 -12.85 1.21
CA PHE A 136 -24.59 -14.00 2.01
C PHE A 136 -24.84 -13.80 3.52
N ILE A 137 -24.45 -12.65 4.06
CA ILE A 137 -24.66 -12.34 5.50
C ILE A 137 -26.15 -12.42 5.85
N LYS A 138 -27.03 -11.91 4.97
CA LYS A 138 -28.48 -11.87 5.18
C LYS A 138 -29.14 -13.24 5.00
N THR A 139 -28.77 -13.98 3.95
CA THR A 139 -29.48 -15.19 3.50
C THR A 139 -28.80 -16.50 3.86
N ARG A 140 -27.50 -16.45 4.21
CA ARG A 140 -26.62 -17.61 4.40
C ARG A 140 -26.37 -18.43 3.11
N ILE A 141 -26.73 -17.91 1.94
CA ILE A 141 -26.48 -18.53 0.65
C ILE A 141 -25.09 -18.09 0.18
N LEU A 142 -24.14 -19.04 0.17
CA LEU A 142 -22.74 -18.77 -0.20
C LEU A 142 -22.55 -18.82 -1.72
N ASN A 143 -21.93 -17.78 -2.29
CA ASN A 143 -21.30 -17.87 -3.61
C ASN A 143 -19.87 -18.43 -3.45
N PRO A 144 -19.55 -19.63 -3.98
CA PRO A 144 -18.23 -20.26 -3.78
C PRO A 144 -17.11 -19.51 -4.49
N ASN A 145 -17.39 -18.72 -5.50
CA ASN A 145 -16.41 -17.99 -6.30
C ASN A 145 -16.23 -16.54 -5.87
N SER A 146 -17.25 -15.92 -5.23
CA SER A 146 -17.20 -14.53 -4.78
C SER A 146 -17.81 -14.39 -3.40
N ASN A 147 -17.00 -14.11 -2.39
CA ASN A 147 -17.41 -14.06 -0.98
C ASN A 147 -16.37 -13.28 -0.14
N ILE A 148 -16.35 -13.49 1.20
CA ILE A 148 -15.39 -12.81 2.10
C ILE A 148 -13.94 -13.21 1.80
N GLN A 149 -13.67 -14.40 1.24
CA GLN A 149 -12.32 -14.88 0.93
C GLN A 149 -11.87 -14.59 -0.51
N PHE A 150 -12.81 -14.75 -1.46
CA PHE A 150 -12.53 -14.71 -2.89
C PHE A 150 -13.18 -13.49 -3.56
N GLY A 151 -12.53 -13.01 -4.61
CA GLY A 151 -12.88 -11.81 -5.36
C GLY A 151 -11.85 -10.69 -5.19
N GLU A 152 -12.07 -9.57 -5.86
CA GLU A 152 -11.14 -8.47 -5.94
C GLU A 152 -10.68 -7.96 -4.57
N GLY A 153 -9.37 -7.79 -4.41
CA GLY A 153 -8.71 -7.38 -3.15
C GLY A 153 -8.45 -8.52 -2.16
N GLY A 154 -8.94 -9.75 -2.46
CA GLY A 154 -8.77 -10.92 -1.59
C GLY A 154 -9.47 -10.80 -0.24
N ALA A 155 -9.15 -11.68 0.71
CA ALA A 155 -9.74 -11.70 2.05
C ALA A 155 -9.46 -10.42 2.87
N GLY A 156 -8.35 -9.72 2.57
CA GLY A 156 -7.97 -8.48 3.22
C GLY A 156 -9.02 -7.38 3.12
N THR A 157 -9.78 -7.34 2.03
CA THR A 157 -10.84 -6.34 1.79
C THR A 157 -11.94 -6.33 2.85
N TYR A 158 -12.14 -7.46 3.54
CA TYR A 158 -13.16 -7.62 4.59
C TYR A 158 -12.56 -7.81 5.99
N SER A 159 -11.26 -7.62 6.14
CA SER A 159 -10.59 -7.55 7.44
C SER A 159 -10.53 -6.10 7.92
N ASP A 160 -10.01 -5.86 9.12
CA ASP A 160 -9.74 -4.51 9.62
C ASP A 160 -8.60 -3.79 8.89
N GLY A 161 -8.02 -4.41 7.85
CA GLY A 161 -7.01 -3.79 7.00
C GLY A 161 -5.69 -3.47 7.70
N LYS A 162 -5.31 -4.25 8.71
CA LYS A 162 -4.01 -4.12 9.37
C LYS A 162 -2.87 -4.37 8.38
N LEU A 163 -1.93 -3.44 8.32
CA LEU A 163 -0.75 -3.50 7.46
C LEU A 163 0.46 -3.91 8.29
N ASN A 164 0.63 -5.22 8.47
CA ASN A 164 1.76 -5.75 9.22
C ASN A 164 2.64 -6.62 8.32
N THR A 165 3.96 -6.44 8.44
CA THR A 165 4.95 -7.31 7.81
C THR A 165 6.02 -7.70 8.80
N ARG A 166 6.60 -8.91 8.61
CA ARG A 166 7.74 -9.41 9.40
C ARG A 166 9.08 -9.23 8.68
N ILE A 167 9.05 -8.73 7.45
CA ILE A 167 10.26 -8.48 6.66
C ILE A 167 10.65 -7.00 6.73
N LYS A 168 11.94 -6.73 6.55
CA LYS A 168 12.46 -5.39 6.27
C LYS A 168 12.78 -5.33 4.79
N SER A 169 12.12 -4.47 4.04
CA SER A 169 12.31 -4.34 2.61
C SER A 169 12.05 -2.88 2.20
N GLU A 170 12.84 -2.39 1.25
CA GLU A 170 12.63 -1.08 0.59
C GLU A 170 11.29 -0.98 -0.14
N TYR A 171 10.73 -2.12 -0.57
CA TYR A 171 9.43 -2.17 -1.24
C TYR A 171 8.24 -1.85 -0.33
N ILE A 172 8.40 -1.90 1.01
CA ILE A 172 7.32 -1.56 1.95
C ILE A 172 6.88 -0.12 1.76
N GLU A 173 7.84 0.78 1.62
CA GLU A 173 7.57 2.19 1.41
C GLU A 173 6.82 2.43 0.08
N LYS A 174 7.23 1.73 -0.99
CA LYS A 174 6.52 1.80 -2.27
C LYS A 174 5.08 1.33 -2.14
N VAL A 175 4.83 0.20 -1.45
CA VAL A 175 3.48 -0.31 -1.22
C VAL A 175 2.63 0.72 -0.48
N PHE A 176 3.15 1.37 0.56
CA PHE A 176 2.42 2.39 1.30
C PHE A 176 2.13 3.63 0.45
N LYS A 177 3.10 4.10 -0.34
CA LYS A 177 2.89 5.21 -1.28
C LYS A 177 1.75 4.90 -2.26
N GLU A 178 1.75 3.71 -2.85
CA GLU A 178 0.70 3.28 -3.78
C GLU A 178 -0.68 3.21 -3.11
N LEU A 179 -0.76 2.70 -1.88
CA LEU A 179 -2.02 2.66 -1.14
C LEU A 179 -2.55 4.07 -0.84
N ILE A 180 -1.66 5.02 -0.46
CA ILE A 180 -2.01 6.42 -0.22
C ILE A 180 -2.48 7.10 -1.51
N GLU A 181 -1.74 6.94 -2.61
CA GLU A 181 -2.14 7.47 -3.92
C GLU A 181 -3.49 6.92 -4.38
N CYS A 182 -3.82 5.69 -3.99
CA CYS A 182 -5.12 5.08 -4.25
C CYS A 182 -6.21 5.46 -3.24
N GLY A 183 -5.93 6.30 -2.24
CA GLY A 183 -6.93 6.87 -1.34
C GLY A 183 -6.87 6.40 0.11
N ALA A 184 -5.80 5.68 0.51
CA ALA A 184 -5.57 5.41 1.92
C ALA A 184 -5.09 6.69 2.64
N GLN A 185 -5.31 6.74 3.95
CA GLN A 185 -4.86 7.85 4.78
C GLN A 185 -3.32 7.86 4.88
N GLU A 186 -2.72 9.05 4.85
CA GLU A 186 -1.26 9.23 4.92
C GLU A 186 -0.64 8.65 6.20
N GLU A 187 -1.42 8.60 7.28
CA GLU A 187 -0.98 8.08 8.57
C GLU A 187 -0.51 6.63 8.53
N ILE A 188 -0.92 5.82 7.55
CA ILE A 188 -0.44 4.44 7.42
C ILE A 188 1.08 4.39 7.22
N PHE A 189 1.67 5.43 6.64
CA PHE A 189 3.09 5.50 6.34
C PHE A 189 3.99 5.54 7.59
N TRP A 190 3.52 6.19 8.64
CA TRP A 190 4.33 6.49 9.82
C TRP A 190 3.75 5.97 11.14
N ASN A 191 2.51 5.50 11.17
CA ASN A 191 1.92 4.94 12.37
C ASN A 191 2.55 3.60 12.77
N TYR A 192 2.71 3.39 14.08
CA TYR A 192 3.25 2.13 14.64
C TYR A 192 2.42 0.89 14.30
N LYS A 193 1.11 1.02 14.21
CA LYS A 193 0.17 -0.03 13.83
C LYS A 193 -0.72 0.48 12.70
N PRO A 194 -0.18 0.56 11.47
CA PRO A 194 -0.95 1.07 10.36
C PRO A 194 -2.10 0.14 10.01
N HIS A 195 -3.26 0.71 9.75
CA HIS A 195 -4.44 -0.01 9.27
C HIS A 195 -5.24 0.88 8.32
N ILE A 196 -5.90 0.25 7.36
CA ILE A 196 -6.84 0.88 6.45
C ILE A 196 -8.22 0.27 6.76
N GLY A 197 -9.20 1.07 7.18
CA GLY A 197 -10.55 0.56 7.43
C GLY A 197 -11.16 -0.11 6.19
N THR A 198 -12.05 -1.06 6.39
CA THR A 198 -12.67 -1.86 5.30
C THR A 198 -13.34 -0.98 4.24
N ASP A 199 -13.95 0.14 4.63
CA ASP A 199 -14.64 1.05 3.71
C ASP A 199 -13.64 1.76 2.79
N VAL A 200 -12.53 2.25 3.36
CA VAL A 200 -11.45 2.90 2.62
C VAL A 200 -10.72 1.88 1.75
N LEU A 201 -10.48 0.67 2.27
CA LEU A 201 -9.74 -0.36 1.52
C LEU A 201 -10.45 -0.77 0.22
N ARG A 202 -11.79 -0.79 0.20
CA ARG A 202 -12.56 -1.02 -1.04
C ARG A 202 -12.31 0.05 -2.09
N ILE A 203 -12.24 1.31 -1.67
CA ILE A 203 -11.93 2.44 -2.55
C ILE A 203 -10.49 2.31 -3.08
N VAL A 204 -9.56 2.00 -2.20
CA VAL A 204 -8.13 1.80 -2.55
C VAL A 204 -7.96 0.69 -3.58
N VAL A 205 -8.60 -0.47 -3.36
CA VAL A 205 -8.55 -1.62 -4.29
C VAL A 205 -9.10 -1.25 -5.66
N LYS A 206 -10.25 -0.57 -5.70
CA LYS A 206 -10.87 -0.08 -6.95
C LYS A 206 -9.95 0.90 -7.68
N ASN A 207 -9.41 1.89 -6.97
CA ASN A 207 -8.52 2.90 -7.56
C ASN A 207 -7.21 2.27 -8.06
N LEU A 208 -6.68 1.26 -7.36
CA LEU A 208 -5.51 0.51 -7.80
C LEU A 208 -5.77 -0.23 -9.11
N ARG A 209 -6.94 -0.89 -9.25
CA ARG A 209 -7.37 -1.48 -10.52
C ARG A 209 -7.45 -0.44 -11.65
N GLU A 210 -8.10 0.68 -11.39
CA GLU A 210 -8.24 1.74 -12.42
C GLU A 210 -6.87 2.34 -12.80
N LYS A 211 -5.95 2.49 -11.85
CA LYS A 211 -4.56 2.87 -12.11
C LYS A 211 -3.86 1.85 -13.03
N ILE A 212 -3.99 0.56 -12.76
CA ILE A 212 -3.41 -0.50 -13.61
C ILE A 212 -4.03 -0.47 -15.01
N LYS A 213 -5.34 -0.27 -15.15
CA LYS A 213 -6.04 -0.14 -16.42
C LYS A 213 -5.56 1.08 -17.21
N SER A 214 -5.37 2.22 -16.55
CA SER A 214 -4.85 3.44 -17.20
C SER A 214 -3.44 3.26 -17.76
N LEU A 215 -2.66 2.33 -17.20
CA LEU A 215 -1.34 1.92 -17.68
C LEU A 215 -1.39 0.82 -18.76
N GLY A 216 -2.58 0.40 -19.20
CA GLY A 216 -2.79 -0.59 -20.26
C GLY A 216 -3.13 -1.99 -19.79
N GLY A 217 -3.25 -2.23 -18.47
CA GLY A 217 -3.66 -3.52 -17.94
C GLY A 217 -5.12 -3.87 -18.24
N LYS A 218 -5.42 -5.17 -18.33
CA LYS A 218 -6.76 -5.70 -18.61
C LYS A 218 -7.20 -6.61 -17.47
N PHE A 219 -8.48 -6.55 -17.10
CA PHE A 219 -9.06 -7.35 -16.00
C PHE A 219 -10.25 -8.16 -16.51
N TYR A 220 -10.25 -9.44 -16.15
CA TYR A 220 -11.32 -10.40 -16.40
C TYR A 220 -11.79 -10.98 -15.06
N PHE A 221 -12.96 -10.52 -14.62
CA PHE A 221 -13.63 -11.04 -13.42
C PHE A 221 -14.52 -12.23 -13.80
N ASN A 222 -14.96 -13.00 -12.80
CA ASN A 222 -15.71 -14.24 -12.97
C ASN A 222 -14.98 -15.23 -13.91
N SER A 223 -13.64 -15.20 -13.90
CA SER A 223 -12.76 -15.92 -14.79
C SER A 223 -11.78 -16.76 -14.00
N LEU A 224 -12.13 -18.04 -13.80
CA LEU A 224 -11.32 -19.00 -13.05
C LEU A 224 -10.29 -19.63 -13.98
N VAL A 225 -9.02 -19.45 -13.68
CA VAL A 225 -7.96 -20.21 -14.33
C VAL A 225 -7.95 -21.61 -13.69
N GLU A 226 -8.41 -22.62 -14.45
CA GLU A 226 -8.50 -24.01 -14.00
C GLU A 226 -7.19 -24.78 -14.17
N ASP A 227 -6.44 -24.45 -15.25
CA ASP A 227 -5.25 -25.24 -15.61
C ASP A 227 -4.29 -24.43 -16.52
N ILE A 228 -3.08 -24.90 -16.63
CA ILE A 228 -2.01 -24.31 -17.46
C ILE A 228 -1.52 -25.39 -18.42
N GLU A 229 -1.63 -25.15 -19.73
CA GLU A 229 -1.05 -26.04 -20.73
C GLU A 229 0.44 -25.76 -20.91
N VAL A 230 1.24 -26.76 -20.60
CA VAL A 230 2.70 -26.72 -20.77
C VAL A 230 3.14 -27.71 -21.85
N LYS A 231 3.90 -27.24 -22.84
CA LYS A 231 4.50 -28.08 -23.88
C LYS A 231 5.95 -27.67 -24.07
N ASN A 232 6.83 -28.65 -24.11
CA ASN A 232 8.29 -28.46 -24.25
C ASN A 232 8.84 -27.43 -23.20
N ASN A 233 8.43 -27.57 -21.96
CA ASN A 233 8.82 -26.67 -20.84
C ASN A 233 8.41 -25.19 -21.00
N GLU A 234 7.44 -24.90 -21.88
CA GLU A 234 6.90 -23.56 -22.11
C GLU A 234 5.39 -23.56 -21.87
N ILE A 235 4.89 -22.50 -21.23
CA ILE A 235 3.46 -22.26 -21.08
C ILE A 235 2.90 -21.87 -22.46
N LYS A 236 1.91 -22.63 -22.96
CA LYS A 236 1.27 -22.38 -24.24
C LYS A 236 -0.11 -21.76 -24.12
N ALA A 237 -0.87 -22.13 -23.10
CA ALA A 237 -2.20 -21.59 -22.85
C ALA A 237 -2.59 -21.64 -21.37
N LEU A 238 -3.57 -20.84 -21.03
CA LEU A 238 -4.34 -20.96 -19.79
C LEU A 238 -5.72 -21.51 -20.12
N LYS A 239 -6.20 -22.47 -19.34
CA LYS A 239 -7.60 -22.93 -19.42
C LYS A 239 -8.45 -22.13 -18.46
N ILE A 240 -9.41 -21.38 -19.01
CA ILE A 240 -10.22 -20.44 -18.25
C ILE A 240 -11.67 -20.88 -18.28
N LEU A 241 -12.27 -21.01 -17.09
CA LEU A 241 -13.72 -21.16 -16.93
C LEU A 241 -14.33 -19.79 -16.64
N GLU A 242 -15.23 -19.35 -17.51
CA GLU A 242 -16.11 -18.21 -17.22
C GLU A 242 -17.21 -18.67 -16.24
N VAL A 243 -17.16 -18.18 -15.01
CA VAL A 243 -17.97 -18.71 -13.89
C VAL A 243 -19.46 -18.54 -14.14
N ASP A 244 -19.88 -17.40 -14.70
CA ASP A 244 -21.30 -17.11 -14.90
C ASP A 244 -21.92 -17.94 -16.03
N SER A 245 -21.22 -18.10 -17.15
CA SER A 245 -21.73 -18.84 -18.32
C SER A 245 -21.36 -20.31 -18.35
N GLN A 246 -20.45 -20.75 -17.47
CA GLN A 246 -19.84 -22.09 -17.44
C GLN A 246 -19.12 -22.47 -18.75
N LYS A 247 -18.72 -21.47 -19.56
CA LYS A 247 -17.94 -21.69 -20.78
C LYS A 247 -16.46 -21.82 -20.45
N ARG A 248 -15.77 -22.69 -21.20
CA ARG A 248 -14.31 -22.87 -21.12
C ARG A 248 -13.65 -22.33 -22.39
N TYR A 249 -12.53 -21.68 -22.18
CA TYR A 249 -11.70 -21.09 -23.23
C TYR A 249 -10.26 -21.59 -23.12
#